data_380385c1e37d5d54be7dbc512cdafe3a
#
_entry.id   380385c1e37d5d54be7dbc512cdafe3a
#
_cell.length_a   1.000
_cell.length_b   1.000
_cell.length_c   1.000
_cell.angle_alpha   90.00
_cell.angle_beta   90.00
_cell.angle_gamma   90.00
#
_symmetry.space_group_name_H-M   'P 1'
#
loop_
_entity.id
_entity.type
_entity.pdbx_description
1 polymer ?
#
loop_
_entity_poly.entity_id
_entity_poly.type
_entity_poly.pdbx_seq_one_letter_code
_entity_poly.pdbx_strand_id
1 'polypeptide(L)'
;SYGDSTRTDFGDLNTDGTIETIKEELTKTDEGCIGFTPIGLEWYKRHFGGIFNGNDFEIRNIYINGKNSEKSYGLFGNASHGEIKNLTVKGIIKATGIAAGIAGYIGDDENVVNCKNYCEIISTENFAGGIIGYSRGPIINKCANFGNINGKKSAGGIVGYEYASVVTVKNSYNISDVFSEDGYAGGIFGETCAGSLNIFNCYNKAKVNNKNSEKGSAGILGFKYHTTNLKIENCVNLGICTKANRSGGIIGWNWGPATEPEAINCYYKNYNGIKGEGTNPKTQTIGFDFVSDEMISKLNEYVDKHNLENDGDVLLTWNKDNGDGVYIQ
;
A
#
# COMPACT_ATOMS: atom_id res chain seq x y z
N SER A 1 -7.12 -11.81 -27.35
CA SER A 1 -8.38 -11.08 -27.35
C SER A 1 -9.26 -11.67 -26.26
N TYR A 2 -9.50 -10.91 -25.23
CA TYR A 2 -10.41 -11.28 -24.12
C TYR A 2 -11.86 -11.07 -24.59
N GLY A 3 -12.34 -11.85 -25.51
CA GLY A 3 -13.68 -11.69 -26.08
C GLY A 3 -14.29 -13.00 -26.58
N ASP A 4 -13.72 -14.12 -26.19
CA ASP A 4 -14.30 -15.41 -26.50
C ASP A 4 -15.30 -15.77 -25.43
N SER A 5 -16.59 -15.67 -25.76
CA SER A 5 -17.71 -16.04 -24.88
C SER A 5 -17.77 -17.54 -24.54
N THR A 6 -16.81 -18.34 -24.97
CA THR A 6 -16.66 -19.76 -24.64
C THR A 6 -15.58 -20.03 -23.58
N ARG A 7 -14.87 -19.02 -23.09
CA ARG A 7 -13.93 -19.18 -21.98
C ARG A 7 -14.65 -19.15 -20.64
N THR A 8 -14.78 -20.28 -20.03
CA THR A 8 -15.27 -20.51 -18.65
C THR A 8 -14.16 -20.31 -17.60
N ASP A 9 -13.14 -19.51 -17.89
CA ASP A 9 -11.97 -19.31 -17.01
C ASP A 9 -12.29 -18.42 -15.79
N PHE A 10 -13.42 -17.78 -15.76
CA PHE A 10 -13.99 -17.21 -14.54
C PHE A 10 -14.88 -18.30 -13.97
N GLY A 11 -14.33 -19.09 -13.03
CA GLY A 11 -15.01 -20.22 -12.43
C GLY A 11 -16.51 -19.98 -12.31
N ASP A 12 -17.26 -20.66 -13.14
CA ASP A 12 -18.70 -20.75 -12.99
C ASP A 12 -18.89 -21.42 -11.64
N LEU A 13 -19.26 -20.63 -10.64
CA LEU A 13 -19.66 -21.14 -9.34
C LEU A 13 -20.88 -21.98 -9.60
N ASN A 14 -20.65 -23.29 -9.78
CA ASN A 14 -21.75 -24.22 -9.80
C ASN A 14 -22.66 -23.90 -8.63
N THR A 15 -23.92 -23.78 -8.90
CA THR A 15 -24.98 -23.39 -7.96
C THR A 15 -25.10 -24.31 -6.74
N ASP A 16 -24.26 -25.33 -6.64
CA ASP A 16 -24.23 -26.29 -5.53
C ASP A 16 -23.15 -26.00 -4.46
N GLY A 17 -22.26 -25.04 -4.69
CA GLY A 17 -21.31 -24.57 -3.66
C GLY A 17 -20.27 -25.59 -3.21
N THR A 18 -20.01 -26.66 -3.97
CA THR A 18 -19.06 -27.68 -3.54
C THR A 18 -17.61 -27.29 -3.78
N ILE A 19 -16.81 -27.36 -2.72
CA ILE A 19 -15.38 -27.02 -2.65
C ILE A 19 -14.49 -27.90 -3.56
N GLU A 20 -14.99 -29.00 -4.10
CA GLU A 20 -14.21 -29.98 -4.88
C GLU A 20 -13.85 -29.48 -6.29
N THR A 21 -14.75 -28.76 -6.95
CA THR A 21 -14.51 -28.17 -8.27
C THR A 21 -13.44 -27.06 -8.20
N ILE A 22 -13.42 -26.31 -7.10
CA ILE A 22 -12.41 -25.28 -6.84
C ILE A 22 -11.01 -25.89 -6.65
N LYS A 23 -10.89 -27.10 -6.08
CA LYS A 23 -9.59 -27.76 -5.89
C LYS A 23 -8.96 -28.21 -7.21
N GLU A 24 -9.71 -28.69 -8.17
CA GLU A 24 -9.15 -29.10 -9.47
C GLU A 24 -8.68 -27.90 -10.30
N GLU A 25 -9.43 -26.79 -10.29
CA GLU A 25 -8.99 -25.56 -10.96
C GLU A 25 -7.81 -24.89 -10.25
N LEU A 26 -7.77 -24.92 -8.92
CA LEU A 26 -6.65 -24.41 -8.13
C LEU A 26 -5.33 -25.18 -8.32
N THR A 27 -5.38 -26.39 -8.91
CA THR A 27 -4.18 -27.18 -9.22
C THR A 27 -3.61 -26.94 -10.61
N LYS A 28 -4.34 -26.26 -11.50
CA LYS A 28 -3.79 -25.88 -12.81
C LYS A 28 -2.72 -24.83 -12.62
N THR A 29 -1.52 -25.14 -13.13
CA THR A 29 -0.39 -24.22 -13.16
C THR A 29 -0.31 -23.60 -14.54
N ASP A 30 -0.59 -22.32 -14.65
CA ASP A 30 -0.28 -21.56 -15.83
C ASP A 30 0.82 -20.56 -15.50
N GLU A 31 1.90 -20.54 -16.27
CA GLU A 31 3.03 -19.62 -16.13
C GLU A 31 3.61 -19.49 -14.70
N GLY A 32 3.57 -20.58 -13.91
CA GLY A 32 4.10 -20.61 -12.55
C GLY A 32 3.16 -19.99 -11.49
N CYS A 33 1.88 -19.91 -11.78
CA CYS A 33 0.83 -19.52 -10.84
C CYS A 33 -0.16 -20.67 -10.61
N ILE A 34 -0.57 -20.88 -9.38
CA ILE A 34 -1.67 -21.80 -9.01
C ILE A 34 -2.85 -20.94 -8.58
N GLY A 35 -4.04 -21.25 -9.12
CA GLY A 35 -5.26 -20.47 -8.91
C GLY A 35 -5.47 -19.43 -9.98
N PHE A 36 -5.96 -18.26 -9.62
CA PHE A 36 -6.21 -17.18 -10.58
C PHE A 36 -4.89 -16.68 -11.20
N THR A 37 -4.81 -16.67 -12.52
CA THR A 37 -3.67 -16.09 -13.24
C THR A 37 -3.83 -14.57 -13.31
N PRO A 38 -2.91 -13.77 -12.76
CA PRO A 38 -2.99 -12.32 -12.80
C PRO A 38 -3.14 -11.74 -14.20
N ILE A 39 -3.98 -10.72 -14.33
CA ILE A 39 -4.10 -9.97 -15.57
C ILE A 39 -2.76 -9.27 -15.83
N GLY A 40 -2.15 -9.46 -17.01
CA GLY A 40 -0.89 -8.82 -17.32
C GLY A 40 0.33 -9.41 -16.56
N LEU A 41 0.38 -10.72 -16.35
CA LEU A 41 1.46 -11.36 -15.59
C LEU A 41 2.86 -11.21 -16.20
N GLU A 42 2.98 -10.99 -17.51
CA GLU A 42 4.25 -10.84 -18.22
C GLU A 42 4.64 -9.37 -18.40
N TRP A 43 5.77 -8.96 -17.84
CA TRP A 43 6.26 -7.60 -17.79
C TRP A 43 6.41 -6.88 -19.14
N TYR A 44 7.10 -7.50 -20.10
CA TYR A 44 7.49 -6.78 -21.33
C TYR A 44 6.51 -6.93 -22.49
N LYS A 45 5.57 -7.85 -22.42
CA LYS A 45 4.75 -8.21 -23.59
C LYS A 45 3.25 -8.14 -23.33
N ARG A 46 2.80 -8.22 -22.09
CA ARG A 46 1.41 -8.39 -21.74
C ARG A 46 1.05 -7.71 -20.40
N HIS A 47 1.53 -6.49 -20.17
CA HIS A 47 1.01 -5.70 -19.05
C HIS A 47 -0.41 -5.23 -19.37
N PHE A 48 -1.19 -4.99 -18.35
CA PHE A 48 -2.46 -4.29 -18.50
C PHE A 48 -2.18 -2.82 -18.84
N GLY A 49 -2.78 -2.33 -19.92
CA GLY A 49 -2.71 -0.91 -20.32
C GLY A 49 -4.09 -0.45 -20.75
N GLY A 50 -4.67 0.46 -20.02
CA GLY A 50 -6.00 0.98 -20.28
C GLY A 50 -6.75 1.33 -19.00
N ILE A 51 -8.07 1.51 -19.09
CA ILE A 51 -8.92 1.88 -17.96
C ILE A 51 -9.69 0.66 -17.48
N PHE A 52 -9.47 0.25 -16.23
CA PHE A 52 -10.30 -0.73 -15.54
C PHE A 52 -11.14 -0.03 -14.48
N ASN A 53 -12.44 0.04 -14.70
CA ASN A 53 -13.39 0.56 -13.73
C ASN A 53 -14.21 -0.58 -13.12
N GLY A 54 -13.97 -0.87 -11.85
CA GLY A 54 -14.69 -1.91 -11.11
C GLY A 54 -16.14 -1.52 -10.75
N ASN A 55 -16.56 -0.27 -11.00
CA ASN A 55 -17.92 0.24 -10.71
C ASN A 55 -18.36 -0.04 -9.27
N ASP A 56 -17.43 0.02 -8.32
CA ASP A 56 -17.61 -0.30 -6.89
C ASP A 56 -18.03 -1.76 -6.61
N PHE A 57 -17.90 -2.66 -7.60
CA PHE A 57 -18.08 -4.09 -7.38
C PHE A 57 -16.90 -4.72 -6.65
N GLU A 58 -17.19 -5.87 -6.04
CA GLU A 58 -16.20 -6.70 -5.35
C GLU A 58 -15.85 -7.94 -6.17
N ILE A 59 -14.56 -8.22 -6.31
CA ILE A 59 -14.04 -9.50 -6.77
C ILE A 59 -13.68 -10.31 -5.52
N ARG A 60 -14.34 -11.45 -5.31
CA ARG A 60 -14.21 -12.27 -4.10
C ARG A 60 -13.56 -13.60 -4.41
N ASN A 61 -13.05 -14.25 -3.35
CA ASN A 61 -12.47 -15.58 -3.40
C ASN A 61 -11.28 -15.72 -4.35
N ILE A 62 -10.57 -14.61 -4.58
CA ILE A 62 -9.32 -14.69 -5.34
C ILE A 62 -8.33 -15.55 -4.54
N TYR A 63 -7.78 -16.55 -5.21
CA TYR A 63 -6.63 -17.30 -4.73
C TYR A 63 -5.53 -17.27 -5.77
N ILE A 64 -4.38 -16.74 -5.39
CA ILE A 64 -3.17 -16.71 -6.22
C ILE A 64 -2.03 -17.34 -5.41
N ASN A 65 -1.34 -18.32 -6.01
CA ASN A 65 -0.14 -18.92 -5.44
C ASN A 65 0.99 -18.88 -6.48
N GLY A 66 1.63 -17.73 -6.58
CA GLY A 66 2.70 -17.47 -7.55
C GLY A 66 4.01 -18.16 -7.18
N LYS A 67 4.62 -18.90 -8.09
CA LYS A 67 5.83 -19.71 -7.86
C LYS A 67 7.09 -19.13 -8.52
N ASN A 68 7.00 -18.02 -9.20
CA ASN A 68 8.16 -17.40 -9.86
C ASN A 68 8.53 -16.11 -9.12
N SER A 69 9.75 -16.05 -8.55
CA SER A 69 10.24 -14.91 -7.78
C SER A 69 10.51 -13.66 -8.63
N GLU A 70 10.60 -13.80 -9.95
CA GLU A 70 10.82 -12.69 -10.88
C GLU A 70 9.51 -12.04 -11.35
N LYS A 71 8.36 -12.64 -11.04
CA LYS A 71 7.05 -12.13 -11.44
C LYS A 71 6.36 -11.34 -10.32
N SER A 72 5.36 -10.56 -10.73
CA SER A 72 4.54 -9.74 -9.85
C SER A 72 3.11 -10.27 -9.83
N TYR A 73 2.52 -10.37 -8.66
CA TYR A 73 1.23 -11.02 -8.42
C TYR A 73 0.25 -10.09 -7.70
N GLY A 74 -0.94 -10.02 -8.24
CA GLY A 74 -2.09 -9.27 -7.77
C GLY A 74 -3.29 -9.64 -8.62
N LEU A 75 -4.42 -8.97 -8.49
CA LEU A 75 -5.44 -9.10 -9.53
C LEU A 75 -4.84 -8.75 -10.90
N PHE A 76 -4.04 -7.67 -10.93
CA PHE A 76 -3.15 -7.36 -12.03
C PHE A 76 -1.73 -7.77 -11.64
N GLY A 77 -1.03 -8.51 -12.51
CA GLY A 77 0.38 -8.80 -12.34
C GLY A 77 1.21 -7.55 -12.58
N ASN A 78 1.07 -6.99 -13.79
CA ASN A 78 1.70 -5.73 -14.19
C ASN A 78 0.68 -4.82 -14.87
N ALA A 79 0.67 -3.54 -14.51
CA ALA A 79 -0.13 -2.52 -15.17
C ALA A 79 0.71 -1.26 -15.44
N SER A 80 0.40 -0.53 -16.52
CA SER A 80 1.10 0.68 -16.92
C SER A 80 0.29 1.47 -17.97
N HIS A 81 0.36 2.80 -17.94
CA HIS A 81 -0.28 3.70 -18.90
C HIS A 81 -1.81 3.63 -18.90
N GLY A 82 -2.43 3.74 -17.74
CA GLY A 82 -3.89 3.70 -17.64
C GLY A 82 -4.45 4.07 -16.27
N GLU A 83 -5.55 3.44 -15.92
CA GLU A 83 -6.21 3.67 -14.63
C GLU A 83 -6.92 2.40 -14.13
N ILE A 84 -6.69 2.05 -12.86
CA ILE A 84 -7.47 1.03 -12.14
C ILE A 84 -8.29 1.75 -11.07
N LYS A 85 -9.61 1.66 -11.13
CA LYS A 85 -10.45 2.38 -10.18
C LYS A 85 -11.70 1.65 -9.72
N ASN A 86 -12.25 2.11 -8.57
CA ASN A 86 -13.53 1.69 -8.02
C ASN A 86 -13.62 0.16 -7.87
N LEU A 87 -12.62 -0.45 -7.25
CA LEU A 87 -12.49 -1.90 -7.18
C LEU A 87 -12.23 -2.37 -5.75
N THR A 88 -12.93 -3.41 -5.34
CA THR A 88 -12.65 -4.13 -4.10
C THR A 88 -12.22 -5.56 -4.42
N VAL A 89 -11.11 -6.02 -3.81
CA VAL A 89 -10.57 -7.36 -4.00
C VAL A 89 -10.50 -8.09 -2.66
N LYS A 90 -10.98 -9.35 -2.62
CA LYS A 90 -11.03 -10.18 -1.41
C LYS A 90 -10.51 -11.59 -1.69
N GLY A 91 -9.64 -12.13 -0.82
CA GLY A 91 -9.09 -13.47 -0.98
C GLY A 91 -7.71 -13.64 -0.35
N ILE A 92 -6.85 -14.44 -0.98
CA ILE A 92 -5.48 -14.72 -0.55
C ILE A 92 -4.55 -14.64 -1.75
N ILE A 93 -3.48 -13.86 -1.62
CA ILE A 93 -2.42 -13.77 -2.63
C ILE A 93 -1.11 -14.14 -1.96
N LYS A 94 -0.60 -15.32 -2.29
CA LYS A 94 0.69 -15.84 -1.84
C LYS A 94 1.62 -15.97 -3.03
N ALA A 95 2.83 -15.44 -2.94
CA ALA A 95 3.79 -15.50 -4.04
C ALA A 95 5.24 -15.62 -3.54
N THR A 96 6.10 -16.21 -4.36
CA THR A 96 7.56 -16.08 -4.20
C THR A 96 8.04 -14.71 -4.71
N GLY A 97 7.39 -14.17 -5.73
CA GLY A 97 7.65 -12.84 -6.28
C GLY A 97 6.99 -11.70 -5.50
N ILE A 98 6.88 -10.56 -6.15
CA ILE A 98 6.20 -9.39 -5.61
C ILE A 98 4.70 -9.67 -5.46
N ALA A 99 4.09 -9.26 -4.36
CA ALA A 99 2.68 -9.53 -4.09
C ALA A 99 1.90 -8.28 -3.66
N ALA A 100 0.67 -8.14 -4.17
CA ALA A 100 -0.26 -7.09 -3.74
C ALA A 100 -1.73 -7.44 -4.04
N GLY A 101 -2.68 -6.72 -3.44
CA GLY A 101 -4.10 -6.96 -3.67
C GLY A 101 -4.56 -6.52 -5.06
N ILE A 102 -4.18 -5.34 -5.49
CA ILE A 102 -4.63 -4.76 -6.76
C ILE A 102 -3.61 -5.05 -7.85
N ALA A 103 -2.37 -4.57 -7.72
CA ALA A 103 -1.36 -4.78 -8.74
C ALA A 103 -0.01 -5.14 -8.14
N GLY A 104 0.58 -6.25 -8.59
CA GLY A 104 1.91 -6.64 -8.15
C GLY A 104 2.95 -5.60 -8.55
N TYR A 105 2.90 -5.12 -9.79
CA TYR A 105 3.73 -4.04 -10.31
C TYR A 105 2.90 -2.97 -11.01
N ILE A 106 3.24 -1.72 -10.73
CA ILE A 106 2.73 -0.55 -11.46
C ILE A 106 3.89 0.18 -12.14
N GLY A 107 3.77 0.34 -13.47
CA GLY A 107 4.67 1.14 -14.28
C GLY A 107 4.33 2.63 -14.30
N ASP A 108 4.96 3.31 -15.24
CA ASP A 108 4.77 4.75 -15.43
C ASP A 108 3.34 5.08 -15.90
N ASP A 109 2.85 6.27 -15.58
CA ASP A 109 1.57 6.83 -16.02
C ASP A 109 0.32 5.95 -15.72
N GLU A 110 0.37 5.11 -14.68
CA GLU A 110 -0.79 4.35 -14.21
C GLU A 110 -1.35 5.00 -12.94
N ASN A 111 -2.66 5.15 -12.85
CA ASN A 111 -3.34 5.65 -11.65
C ASN A 111 -4.12 4.55 -10.95
N VAL A 112 -4.12 4.56 -9.63
CA VAL A 112 -4.94 3.64 -8.82
C VAL A 112 -5.85 4.44 -7.89
N VAL A 113 -7.15 4.43 -8.16
CA VAL A 113 -8.11 5.32 -7.50
C VAL A 113 -9.27 4.56 -6.88
N ASN A 114 -9.61 4.86 -5.63
CA ASN A 114 -10.76 4.28 -4.93
C ASN A 114 -10.75 2.73 -4.96
N CYS A 115 -9.58 2.13 -4.70
CA CYS A 115 -9.42 0.68 -4.65
C CYS A 115 -9.26 0.18 -3.21
N LYS A 116 -9.85 -0.98 -2.90
CA LYS A 116 -9.82 -1.58 -1.56
C LYS A 116 -9.29 -3.01 -1.61
N ASN A 117 -8.31 -3.30 -0.77
CA ASN A 117 -7.79 -4.65 -0.58
C ASN A 117 -8.31 -5.27 0.72
N TYR A 118 -8.90 -6.44 0.62
CA TYR A 118 -9.24 -7.33 1.75
C TYR A 118 -8.53 -8.69 1.63
N CYS A 119 -7.57 -8.83 0.71
CA CYS A 119 -6.78 -10.05 0.60
C CYS A 119 -5.70 -10.08 1.68
N GLU A 120 -5.46 -11.27 2.23
CA GLU A 120 -4.19 -11.56 2.88
C GLU A 120 -3.09 -11.62 1.82
N ILE A 121 -2.02 -10.84 2.00
CA ILE A 121 -0.91 -10.74 1.05
C ILE A 121 0.35 -11.32 1.67
N ILE A 122 0.96 -12.30 0.99
CA ILE A 122 2.19 -12.95 1.42
C ILE A 122 3.19 -12.99 0.27
N SER A 123 4.31 -12.31 0.42
CA SER A 123 5.47 -12.45 -0.46
C SER A 123 6.60 -13.15 0.31
N THR A 124 7.02 -14.35 -0.15
CA THR A 124 7.99 -15.18 0.57
C THR A 124 9.45 -14.87 0.23
N GLU A 125 9.72 -14.11 -0.82
CA GLU A 125 11.10 -13.77 -1.23
C GLU A 125 11.24 -12.29 -1.63
N ASN A 126 10.14 -11.53 -1.74
CA ASN A 126 10.16 -10.19 -2.31
C ASN A 126 9.31 -9.18 -1.51
N PHE A 127 8.88 -8.10 -2.18
CA PHE A 127 8.09 -7.01 -1.61
C PHE A 127 6.60 -7.37 -1.52
N ALA A 128 5.92 -6.81 -0.53
CA ALA A 128 4.48 -6.94 -0.38
C ALA A 128 3.80 -5.58 -0.13
N GLY A 129 2.68 -5.33 -0.80
CA GLY A 129 1.86 -4.14 -0.59
C GLY A 129 0.37 -4.44 -0.57
N GLY A 130 -0.40 -3.68 0.18
CA GLY A 130 -1.86 -3.88 0.21
C GLY A 130 -2.51 -3.57 -1.13
N ILE A 131 -2.10 -2.49 -1.77
CA ILE A 131 -2.61 -2.05 -3.07
C ILE A 131 -1.59 -2.34 -4.17
N ILE A 132 -0.33 -1.94 -3.99
CA ILE A 132 0.74 -2.08 -4.98
C ILE A 132 1.97 -2.71 -4.32
N GLY A 133 2.52 -3.76 -4.94
CA GLY A 133 3.74 -4.41 -4.45
C GLY A 133 5.01 -3.63 -4.78
N TYR A 134 5.17 -3.29 -6.06
CA TYR A 134 6.29 -2.51 -6.59
C TYR A 134 5.76 -1.38 -7.49
N SER A 135 6.24 -0.18 -7.29
CA SER A 135 5.71 1.03 -7.90
C SER A 135 6.77 1.80 -8.68
N ARG A 136 6.37 2.34 -9.85
CA ARG A 136 7.11 3.34 -10.63
C ARG A 136 6.14 4.40 -11.17
N GLY A 137 5.98 5.51 -10.46
CA GLY A 137 5.33 6.71 -10.96
C GLY A 137 3.81 6.87 -10.81
N PRO A 138 3.03 6.01 -10.10
CA PRO A 138 1.59 6.18 -10.02
C PRO A 138 1.14 7.31 -9.09
N ILE A 139 -0.08 7.79 -9.34
CA ILE A 139 -0.89 8.48 -8.35
C ILE A 139 -1.86 7.47 -7.72
N ILE A 140 -1.74 7.28 -6.41
CA ILE A 140 -2.59 6.40 -5.61
C ILE A 140 -3.49 7.29 -4.76
N ASN A 141 -4.81 7.25 -5.00
CA ASN A 141 -5.75 8.14 -4.35
C ASN A 141 -6.98 7.39 -3.84
N LYS A 142 -7.41 7.70 -2.60
CA LYS A 142 -8.60 7.11 -1.97
C LYS A 142 -8.55 5.58 -1.88
N CYS A 143 -7.36 5.01 -1.67
CA CYS A 143 -7.17 3.57 -1.57
C CYS A 143 -7.09 3.12 -0.10
N ALA A 144 -7.54 1.89 0.17
CA ALA A 144 -7.58 1.37 1.52
C ALA A 144 -7.16 -0.09 1.61
N ASN A 145 -6.38 -0.42 2.65
CA ASN A 145 -6.01 -1.80 2.95
C ASN A 145 -6.67 -2.29 4.24
N PHE A 146 -7.33 -3.44 4.13
CA PHE A 146 -8.01 -4.19 5.18
C PHE A 146 -7.48 -5.61 5.34
N GLY A 147 -6.49 -6.03 4.56
CA GLY A 147 -5.87 -7.34 4.61
C GLY A 147 -4.47 -7.30 5.21
N ASN A 148 -4.08 -8.36 5.93
CA ASN A 148 -2.74 -8.46 6.50
C ASN A 148 -1.68 -8.56 5.42
N ILE A 149 -0.55 -7.88 5.61
CA ILE A 149 0.56 -7.82 4.66
C ILE A 149 1.80 -8.44 5.27
N ASN A 150 2.35 -9.46 4.59
CA ASN A 150 3.60 -10.14 4.96
C ASN A 150 4.58 -10.09 3.79
N GLY A 151 5.67 -9.36 3.94
CA GLY A 151 6.76 -9.28 2.97
C GLY A 151 8.05 -9.92 3.48
N LYS A 152 8.77 -10.64 2.63
CA LYS A 152 10.13 -11.10 2.96
C LYS A 152 11.11 -9.94 2.98
N LYS A 153 11.05 -9.12 1.94
CA LYS A 153 11.76 -7.83 1.86
C LYS A 153 10.87 -6.74 2.47
N SER A 154 10.76 -5.59 1.86
CA SER A 154 9.95 -4.52 2.43
C SER A 154 8.46 -4.73 2.24
N ALA A 155 7.66 -4.27 3.22
CA ALA A 155 6.22 -4.38 3.24
C ALA A 155 5.55 -3.03 3.55
N GLY A 156 4.48 -2.70 2.84
CA GLY A 156 3.69 -1.50 3.07
C GLY A 156 2.18 -1.75 3.03
N GLY A 157 1.45 -1.05 3.88
CA GLY A 157 -0.01 -1.19 3.91
C GLY A 157 -0.68 -0.78 2.60
N ILE A 158 -0.11 0.18 1.88
CA ILE A 158 -0.55 0.61 0.54
C ILE A 158 0.48 0.21 -0.51
N VAL A 159 1.74 0.61 -0.37
CA VAL A 159 2.81 0.31 -1.34
C VAL A 159 3.98 -0.37 -0.66
N GLY A 160 4.43 -1.51 -1.20
CA GLY A 160 5.57 -2.25 -0.67
C GLY A 160 6.91 -1.57 -0.93
N TYR A 161 7.18 -1.22 -2.18
CA TYR A 161 8.48 -0.69 -2.61
C TYR A 161 8.35 0.25 -3.82
N GLU A 162 9.23 1.25 -3.89
CA GLU A 162 9.36 2.15 -5.04
C GLU A 162 10.83 2.28 -5.46
N TYR A 163 11.07 2.41 -6.77
CA TYR A 163 12.37 2.70 -7.32
C TYR A 163 12.33 3.75 -8.46
N ALA A 164 13.11 4.82 -8.25
CA ALA A 164 13.55 5.78 -9.26
C ALA A 164 12.46 6.52 -10.05
N SER A 165 11.32 6.82 -9.43
CA SER A 165 10.24 7.59 -10.06
C SER A 165 9.57 8.58 -9.11
N VAL A 166 8.50 9.23 -9.54
CA VAL A 166 7.68 10.11 -8.69
C VAL A 166 6.39 9.39 -8.33
N VAL A 167 6.25 9.03 -7.07
CA VAL A 167 5.03 8.38 -6.55
C VAL A 167 4.28 9.33 -5.64
N THR A 168 2.96 9.42 -5.81
CA THR A 168 2.09 10.18 -4.91
C THR A 168 1.02 9.27 -4.31
N VAL A 169 0.96 9.20 -2.98
CA VAL A 169 -0.10 8.52 -2.23
C VAL A 169 -0.90 9.57 -1.46
N LYS A 170 -2.20 9.66 -1.70
CA LYS A 170 -3.05 10.63 -1.00
C LYS A 170 -4.41 10.06 -0.61
N ASN A 171 -5.01 10.64 0.44
CA ASN A 171 -6.34 10.25 0.93
C ASN A 171 -6.49 8.73 1.16
N SER A 172 -5.41 8.05 1.54
CA SER A 172 -5.34 6.59 1.59
C SER A 172 -5.02 6.09 2.99
N TYR A 173 -5.43 4.87 3.32
CA TYR A 173 -5.24 4.39 4.68
C TYR A 173 -5.04 2.88 4.78
N ASN A 174 -4.41 2.48 5.89
CA ASN A 174 -4.22 1.09 6.27
C ASN A 174 -4.79 0.82 7.67
N ILE A 175 -5.54 -0.27 7.80
CA ILE A 175 -6.09 -0.70 9.10
C ILE A 175 -5.74 -2.15 9.47
N SER A 176 -4.97 -2.85 8.64
CA SER A 176 -4.52 -4.23 8.90
C SER A 176 -3.02 -4.33 9.04
N ASP A 177 -2.57 -5.30 9.82
CA ASP A 177 -1.19 -5.46 10.23
C ASP A 177 -0.22 -5.59 9.04
N VAL A 178 0.94 -4.95 9.17
CA VAL A 178 2.03 -4.99 8.20
C VAL A 178 3.26 -5.61 8.85
N PHE A 179 3.78 -6.64 8.23
CA PHE A 179 4.97 -7.34 8.70
C PHE A 179 6.02 -7.47 7.59
N SER A 180 7.27 -7.18 7.93
CA SER A 180 8.43 -7.47 7.08
C SER A 180 9.37 -8.43 7.81
N GLU A 181 9.88 -9.45 7.11
CA GLU A 181 10.82 -10.39 7.72
C GLU A 181 12.25 -9.84 7.75
N ASP A 182 12.77 -9.40 6.59
CA ASP A 182 14.17 -8.98 6.45
C ASP A 182 14.33 -7.53 5.95
N GLY A 183 13.28 -6.89 5.46
CA GLY A 183 13.28 -5.53 4.93
C GLY A 183 12.71 -4.50 5.91
N TYR A 184 12.05 -3.50 5.41
CA TYR A 184 11.41 -2.43 6.18
C TYR A 184 9.89 -2.55 6.13
N ALA A 185 9.24 -2.11 7.19
CA ALA A 185 7.78 -2.12 7.25
C ALA A 185 7.23 -0.70 7.43
N GLY A 186 6.27 -0.31 6.61
CA GLY A 186 5.56 0.96 6.72
C GLY A 186 4.04 0.80 6.70
N GLY A 187 3.34 1.52 7.55
CA GLY A 187 1.88 1.44 7.60
C GLY A 187 1.22 1.89 6.29
N ILE A 188 1.85 2.80 5.57
CA ILE A 188 1.44 3.23 4.22
C ILE A 188 2.46 2.77 3.19
N PHE A 189 3.73 3.07 3.37
CA PHE A 189 4.79 2.84 2.39
C PHE A 189 5.97 2.09 3.02
N GLY A 190 6.36 0.94 2.45
CA GLY A 190 7.44 0.12 2.99
C GLY A 190 8.81 0.75 2.81
N GLU A 191 9.22 0.97 1.57
CA GLU A 191 10.55 1.47 1.22
C GLU A 191 10.53 2.28 -0.08
N THR A 192 11.21 3.43 -0.10
CA THR A 192 11.43 4.26 -1.30
C THR A 192 12.92 4.37 -1.61
N CYS A 193 13.29 4.27 -2.90
CA CYS A 193 14.67 4.28 -3.36
C CYS A 193 14.84 5.14 -4.62
N ALA A 194 15.65 6.18 -4.49
CA ALA A 194 16.16 7.01 -5.59
C ALA A 194 15.12 7.81 -6.41
N GLY A 195 13.86 7.84 -6.00
CA GLY A 195 12.80 8.65 -6.64
C GLY A 195 12.39 9.87 -5.83
N SER A 196 11.17 10.32 -6.08
CA SER A 196 10.47 11.32 -5.26
C SER A 196 9.20 10.71 -4.71
N LEU A 197 8.94 10.89 -3.43
CA LEU A 197 7.77 10.34 -2.77
C LEU A 197 6.95 11.44 -2.08
N ASN A 198 5.69 11.52 -2.43
CA ASN A 198 4.72 12.39 -1.80
C ASN A 198 3.64 11.54 -1.09
N ILE A 199 3.45 11.75 0.20
CA ILE A 199 2.38 11.10 0.98
C ILE A 199 1.56 12.19 1.66
N PHE A 200 0.32 12.37 1.23
CA PHE A 200 -0.56 13.43 1.72
C PHE A 200 -1.84 12.88 2.30
N ASN A 201 -2.25 13.40 3.46
CA ASN A 201 -3.57 13.12 4.00
C ASN A 201 -3.87 11.61 4.15
N CYS A 202 -2.89 10.86 4.68
CA CYS A 202 -2.96 9.41 4.85
C CYS A 202 -2.93 9.00 6.33
N TYR A 203 -3.53 7.85 6.66
CA TYR A 203 -3.41 7.35 8.02
C TYR A 203 -3.20 5.84 8.13
N ASN A 204 -2.57 5.43 9.22
CA ASN A 204 -2.40 4.05 9.62
C ASN A 204 -3.02 3.80 11.00
N LYS A 205 -3.84 2.77 11.13
CA LYS A 205 -4.38 2.29 12.42
C LYS A 205 -3.78 0.96 12.88
N ALA A 206 -3.02 0.32 12.03
CA ALA A 206 -2.56 -1.04 12.20
C ALA A 206 -1.21 -1.13 12.92
N LYS A 207 -0.91 -2.31 13.43
CA LYS A 207 0.42 -2.65 13.89
C LYS A 207 1.38 -2.79 12.73
N VAL A 208 2.53 -2.14 12.83
CA VAL A 208 3.63 -2.25 11.86
C VAL A 208 4.82 -2.90 12.55
N ASN A 209 5.24 -4.04 12.03
CA ASN A 209 6.23 -4.87 12.67
C ASN A 209 7.33 -5.33 11.71
N ASN A 210 8.52 -5.51 12.25
CA ASN A 210 9.68 -6.00 11.55
C ASN A 210 10.38 -7.06 12.41
N LYS A 211 10.78 -8.19 11.80
CA LYS A 211 11.52 -9.24 12.51
C LYS A 211 12.99 -8.91 12.67
N ASN A 212 13.57 -8.24 11.67
CA ASN A 212 15.00 -7.90 11.68
C ASN A 212 15.23 -6.64 12.52
N SER A 213 15.91 -6.77 13.65
CA SER A 213 16.19 -5.66 14.58
C SER A 213 17.05 -4.54 14.00
N GLU A 214 17.80 -4.80 12.92
CA GLU A 214 18.62 -3.80 12.21
C GLU A 214 17.84 -2.99 11.17
N LYS A 215 16.62 -3.43 10.86
CA LYS A 215 15.70 -2.74 9.99
C LYS A 215 14.67 -1.97 10.80
N GLY A 216 13.93 -1.07 10.15
CA GLY A 216 12.96 -0.22 10.82
C GLY A 216 11.52 -0.55 10.47
N SER A 217 10.62 -0.13 11.35
CA SER A 217 9.18 -0.07 11.09
C SER A 217 8.64 1.32 11.41
N ALA A 218 7.67 1.80 10.62
CA ALA A 218 7.06 3.09 10.89
C ALA A 218 5.58 3.13 10.53
N GLY A 219 4.89 4.07 11.14
CA GLY A 219 3.46 4.23 10.91
C GLY A 219 3.11 4.66 9.50
N ILE A 220 3.98 5.43 8.82
CA ILE A 220 3.76 5.91 7.47
C ILE A 220 4.80 5.36 6.51
N LEU A 221 6.09 5.70 6.65
CA LEU A 221 7.17 5.28 5.76
C LEU A 221 8.24 4.49 6.51
N GLY A 222 8.45 3.21 6.16
CA GLY A 222 9.45 2.36 6.80
C GLY A 222 10.88 2.80 6.53
N PHE A 223 11.25 3.05 5.28
CA PHE A 223 12.61 3.43 4.91
C PHE A 223 12.68 4.36 3.67
N LYS A 224 13.54 5.37 3.78
CA LYS A 224 13.97 6.22 2.68
C LYS A 224 15.44 5.96 2.35
N TYR A 225 15.71 5.62 1.07
CA TYR A 225 17.06 5.44 0.55
C TYR A 225 17.29 6.35 -0.66
N HIS A 226 18.23 7.30 -0.56
CA HIS A 226 18.61 8.23 -1.65
C HIS A 226 17.44 8.92 -2.40
N THR A 227 16.26 8.97 -1.80
CA THR A 227 15.11 9.66 -2.38
C THR A 227 15.42 11.15 -2.52
N THR A 228 15.25 11.69 -3.72
CA THR A 228 15.65 13.07 -4.04
C THR A 228 14.72 14.10 -3.42
N ASN A 229 13.43 13.79 -3.34
CA ASN A 229 12.43 14.65 -2.71
C ASN A 229 11.43 13.79 -1.94
N LEU A 230 11.34 13.99 -0.63
CA LEU A 230 10.36 13.35 0.22
C LEU A 230 9.44 14.41 0.83
N LYS A 231 8.13 14.22 0.68
CA LYS A 231 7.10 15.01 1.35
C LYS A 231 6.09 14.10 2.00
N ILE A 232 5.98 14.15 3.31
CA ILE A 232 4.93 13.49 4.08
C ILE A 232 4.18 14.58 4.83
N GLU A 233 2.97 14.86 4.41
CA GLU A 233 2.22 16.00 4.94
C GLU A 233 0.81 15.59 5.36
N ASN A 234 0.37 16.14 6.47
CA ASN A 234 -0.98 15.94 6.99
C ASN A 234 -1.34 14.46 7.22
N CYS A 235 -0.42 13.68 7.78
CA CYS A 235 -0.58 12.23 7.98
C CYS A 235 -0.71 11.87 9.46
N VAL A 236 -1.44 10.78 9.75
CA VAL A 236 -1.69 10.32 11.12
C VAL A 236 -1.34 8.84 11.29
N ASN A 237 -0.53 8.53 12.29
CA ASN A 237 -0.32 7.17 12.74
C ASN A 237 -0.94 6.92 14.11
N LEU A 238 -1.96 6.08 14.16
CA LEU A 238 -2.59 5.56 15.37
C LEU A 238 -2.07 4.16 15.74
N GLY A 239 -1.37 3.52 14.80
CA GLY A 239 -0.89 2.15 14.92
C GLY A 239 0.39 2.03 15.74
N ILE A 240 0.63 0.83 16.25
CA ILE A 240 1.81 0.50 17.04
C ILE A 240 2.94 0.09 16.10
N CYS A 241 4.10 0.73 16.22
CA CYS A 241 5.32 0.31 15.53
C CYS A 241 6.21 -0.50 16.46
N THR A 242 6.87 -1.54 15.94
CA THR A 242 7.85 -2.30 16.74
C THR A 242 9.01 -1.41 17.09
N LYS A 243 9.39 -1.39 18.37
CA LYS A 243 10.54 -0.63 18.84
C LYS A 243 11.85 -1.29 18.37
N ALA A 244 12.53 -0.61 17.46
CA ALA A 244 13.88 -0.94 17.02
C ALA A 244 14.68 0.37 16.84
N ASN A 245 15.99 0.27 16.64
CA ASN A 245 16.85 1.46 16.50
C ASN A 245 16.47 2.37 15.34
N ARG A 246 15.76 1.85 14.35
CA ARG A 246 15.37 2.52 13.10
C ARG A 246 13.84 2.55 12.91
N SER A 247 13.11 2.64 14.01
CA SER A 247 11.65 2.68 13.99
C SER A 247 11.13 4.05 14.40
N GLY A 248 10.05 4.50 13.76
CA GLY A 248 9.45 5.79 14.02
C GLY A 248 7.94 5.80 13.92
N GLY A 249 7.32 6.78 14.56
CA GLY A 249 5.87 6.98 14.48
C GLY A 249 5.40 7.34 13.07
N ILE A 250 6.21 8.11 12.34
CA ILE A 250 5.94 8.56 10.96
C ILE A 250 6.97 7.97 10.00
N ILE A 251 8.27 8.23 10.21
CA ILE A 251 9.36 7.73 9.37
C ILE A 251 10.25 6.83 10.20
N GLY A 252 10.59 5.64 9.68
CA GLY A 252 11.48 4.70 10.35
C GLY A 252 12.94 5.09 10.17
N TRP A 253 13.53 4.74 9.06
CA TRP A 253 14.90 5.08 8.75
C TRP A 253 15.01 5.97 7.53
N ASN A 254 15.69 7.08 7.70
CA ASN A 254 15.98 8.04 6.65
C ASN A 254 17.49 8.03 6.36
N TRP A 255 17.87 7.59 5.17
CA TRP A 255 19.24 7.62 4.69
C TRP A 255 19.37 8.61 3.54
N GLY A 256 20.26 9.55 3.70
CA GLY A 256 20.61 10.56 2.71
C GLY A 256 20.44 11.98 3.25
N PRO A 257 20.96 12.97 2.54
CA PRO A 257 20.80 14.36 2.94
C PRO A 257 19.33 14.76 2.82
N ALA A 258 18.78 15.35 3.87
CA ALA A 258 17.53 16.08 3.82
C ALA A 258 17.85 17.57 3.88
N THR A 259 17.37 18.33 2.93
CA THR A 259 17.58 19.79 2.87
C THR A 259 16.45 20.57 3.52
N GLU A 260 15.24 19.96 3.57
CA GLU A 260 14.00 20.56 4.08
C GLU A 260 13.28 19.60 5.03
N PRO A 261 12.31 20.08 5.83
CA PRO A 261 11.45 19.20 6.61
C PRO A 261 10.72 18.20 5.70
N GLU A 262 10.94 16.92 5.91
CA GLU A 262 10.38 15.84 5.11
C GLU A 262 8.98 15.40 5.60
N ALA A 263 8.62 15.72 6.85
CA ALA A 263 7.27 15.49 7.38
C ALA A 263 6.76 16.74 8.09
N ILE A 264 5.57 17.21 7.69
CA ILE A 264 4.94 18.43 8.19
C ILE A 264 3.49 18.13 8.56
N ASN A 265 3.00 18.69 9.66
CA ASN A 265 1.65 18.49 10.18
C ASN A 265 1.28 17.00 10.31
N CYS A 266 2.24 16.18 10.77
CA CYS A 266 2.09 14.75 10.93
C CYS A 266 2.01 14.38 12.40
N TYR A 267 1.08 13.48 12.74
CA TYR A 267 0.77 13.09 14.11
C TYR A 267 0.96 11.60 14.32
N TYR A 268 1.53 11.21 15.44
CA TYR A 268 1.70 9.81 15.82
C TYR A 268 1.31 9.57 17.27
N LYS A 269 0.64 8.45 17.53
CA LYS A 269 0.27 8.07 18.90
C LYS A 269 1.50 7.63 19.68
N ASN A 270 1.64 8.15 20.90
CA ASN A 270 2.77 7.85 21.79
C ASN A 270 2.69 6.40 22.28
N TYR A 271 3.59 5.53 21.79
CA TYR A 271 3.73 4.17 22.27
C TYR A 271 5.18 3.87 22.64
N ASN A 272 5.42 3.42 23.87
CA ASN A 272 6.70 2.85 24.31
C ASN A 272 7.97 3.66 23.97
N GLY A 273 7.88 4.99 23.94
CA GLY A 273 9.00 5.89 23.67
C GLY A 273 9.50 5.87 22.22
N ILE A 274 8.68 5.44 21.27
CA ILE A 274 8.92 5.66 19.84
C ILE A 274 8.75 7.15 19.56
N LYS A 275 9.73 7.72 18.88
CA LYS A 275 9.69 9.11 18.39
C LYS A 275 9.03 9.14 17.01
N GLY A 276 8.69 10.33 16.52
CA GLY A 276 8.15 10.50 15.17
C GLY A 276 9.07 9.96 14.08
N GLU A 277 10.40 9.94 14.36
CA GLU A 277 11.43 9.43 13.46
C GLU A 277 12.42 8.54 14.17
N GLY A 278 12.83 7.47 13.49
CA GLY A 278 13.80 6.53 14.01
C GLY A 278 15.24 7.03 14.00
N THR A 279 15.66 7.67 12.90
CA THR A 279 17.02 8.23 12.73
C THR A 279 17.01 9.42 11.79
N ASN A 280 17.82 10.44 12.11
CA ASN A 280 18.03 11.64 11.31
C ASN A 280 16.83 12.59 11.24
N PRO A 281 16.45 13.26 12.35
CA PRO A 281 15.22 14.04 12.42
C PRO A 281 15.36 15.38 11.69
N LYS A 282 14.61 15.57 10.60
CA LYS A 282 14.30 16.87 10.00
C LYS A 282 12.80 17.00 9.76
N THR A 283 11.98 16.68 10.76
CA THR A 283 10.55 16.64 10.59
C THR A 283 9.86 17.42 11.70
N GLN A 284 8.68 17.91 11.38
CA GLN A 284 7.77 18.57 12.31
C GLN A 284 6.64 17.60 12.64
N THR A 285 6.98 16.53 13.39
CA THR A 285 6.03 15.52 13.82
C THR A 285 5.60 15.74 15.26
N ILE A 286 4.34 15.46 15.57
CA ILE A 286 3.72 15.73 16.86
C ILE A 286 3.23 14.41 17.47
N GLY A 287 3.79 14.05 18.63
CA GLY A 287 3.29 12.92 19.43
C GLY A 287 2.01 13.29 20.17
N PHE A 288 1.07 12.37 20.24
CA PHE A 288 -0.19 12.57 20.98
C PHE A 288 -0.58 11.31 21.75
N ASP A 289 -1.38 11.49 22.81
CA ASP A 289 -1.92 10.38 23.61
C ASP A 289 -3.36 10.07 23.24
N PHE A 290 -4.13 11.07 22.83
CA PHE A 290 -5.53 10.95 22.38
C PHE A 290 -5.82 11.92 21.23
N VAL A 291 -6.77 11.57 20.37
CA VAL A 291 -7.22 12.43 19.26
C VAL A 291 -8.03 13.59 19.82
N SER A 292 -7.52 14.80 19.69
CA SER A 292 -8.18 16.03 20.13
C SER A 292 -8.89 16.75 18.99
N ASP A 293 -9.86 17.58 19.31
CA ASP A 293 -10.55 18.41 18.31
C ASP A 293 -9.59 19.46 17.72
N GLU A 294 -8.61 19.94 18.52
CA GLU A 294 -7.55 20.83 18.02
C GLU A 294 -6.68 20.15 16.95
N MET A 295 -6.34 18.86 17.15
CA MET A 295 -5.62 18.08 16.15
C MET A 295 -6.42 17.97 14.84
N ILE A 296 -7.70 17.66 14.92
CA ILE A 296 -8.60 17.58 13.76
C ILE A 296 -8.71 18.94 13.05
N SER A 297 -8.84 20.03 13.82
CA SER A 297 -8.86 21.39 13.25
C SER A 297 -7.60 21.68 12.44
N LYS A 298 -6.42 21.42 12.99
CA LYS A 298 -5.14 21.64 12.28
C LYS A 298 -4.97 20.78 11.03
N LEU A 299 -5.45 19.54 11.07
CA LEU A 299 -5.46 18.67 9.90
C LEU A 299 -6.38 19.23 8.80
N ASN A 300 -7.55 19.77 9.17
CA ASN A 300 -8.49 20.34 8.22
C ASN A 300 -8.06 21.74 7.72
N GLU A 301 -7.41 22.55 8.52
CA GLU A 301 -6.79 23.80 8.06
C GLU A 301 -5.77 23.54 6.93
N TYR A 302 -4.99 22.46 7.03
CA TYR A 302 -4.11 22.05 5.95
C TYR A 302 -4.89 21.62 4.70
N VAL A 303 -5.97 20.82 4.86
CA VAL A 303 -6.84 20.38 3.76
C VAL A 303 -7.46 21.58 3.03
N ASP A 304 -8.04 22.50 3.79
CA ASP A 304 -8.70 23.70 3.22
C ASP A 304 -7.70 24.55 2.43
N LYS A 305 -6.50 24.79 2.99
CA LYS A 305 -5.44 25.52 2.31
C LYS A 305 -5.00 24.81 1.04
N HIS A 306 -4.73 23.49 1.11
CA HIS A 306 -4.34 22.71 -0.05
C HIS A 306 -5.38 22.76 -1.16
N ASN A 307 -6.66 22.57 -0.83
CA ASN A 307 -7.75 22.57 -1.79
C ASN A 307 -8.00 23.94 -2.43
N LEU A 308 -7.67 25.04 -1.74
CA LEU A 308 -7.72 26.39 -2.29
C LEU A 308 -6.57 26.68 -3.25
N GLU A 309 -5.38 26.13 -2.98
CA GLU A 309 -4.15 26.42 -3.74
C GLU A 309 -3.96 25.48 -4.95
N ASN A 310 -4.62 24.31 -4.95
CA ASN A 310 -4.41 23.24 -5.94
C ASN A 310 -5.74 22.82 -6.58
N ASP A 311 -6.21 23.57 -7.55
CA ASP A 311 -7.48 23.28 -8.25
C ASP A 311 -7.45 21.89 -8.90
N GLY A 312 -8.46 21.07 -8.59
CA GLY A 312 -8.60 19.69 -9.07
C GLY A 312 -7.79 18.64 -8.30
N ASP A 313 -6.89 19.03 -7.38
CA ASP A 313 -6.15 18.10 -6.52
C ASP A 313 -6.72 18.07 -5.08
N VAL A 314 -7.85 17.43 -4.91
CA VAL A 314 -8.64 17.50 -3.68
C VAL A 314 -8.13 16.54 -2.60
N LEU A 315 -7.84 17.05 -1.41
CA LEU A 315 -7.69 16.28 -0.19
C LEU A 315 -9.04 16.15 0.55
N LEU A 316 -9.26 14.99 1.16
CA LEU A 316 -10.46 14.67 1.92
C LEU A 316 -10.38 15.22 3.35
N THR A 317 -11.54 15.54 3.91
CA THR A 317 -11.68 16.10 5.25
C THR A 317 -11.42 15.05 6.34
N TRP A 318 -10.73 15.45 7.40
CA TRP A 318 -10.52 14.63 8.59
C TRP A 318 -11.70 14.71 9.55
N ASN A 319 -12.06 13.55 10.09
CA ASN A 319 -13.10 13.44 11.11
C ASN A 319 -12.60 12.56 12.26
N LYS A 320 -13.12 12.81 13.46
CA LYS A 320 -12.92 11.95 14.61
C LYS A 320 -13.95 10.82 14.58
N ASP A 321 -13.52 9.58 14.79
CA ASP A 321 -14.46 8.48 14.99
C ASP A 321 -15.03 8.47 16.43
N ASN A 322 -15.96 7.55 16.71
CA ASN A 322 -16.61 7.45 18.03
C ASN A 322 -15.68 6.90 19.15
N GLY A 323 -14.40 6.68 18.83
CA GLY A 323 -13.35 6.25 19.75
C GLY A 323 -12.16 7.21 19.69
N ASP A 324 -10.95 6.70 19.96
CA ASP A 324 -9.71 7.45 19.88
C ASP A 324 -9.10 7.42 18.45
N GLY A 325 -9.91 7.39 17.42
CA GLY A 325 -9.47 7.27 16.04
C GLY A 325 -9.83 8.44 15.15
N VAL A 326 -9.30 8.42 13.94
CA VAL A 326 -9.60 9.36 12.84
C VAL A 326 -10.01 8.60 11.59
N TYR A 327 -10.74 9.28 10.71
CA TYR A 327 -10.99 8.84 9.33
C TYR A 327 -11.06 10.06 8.39
N ILE A 328 -10.92 9.80 7.09
CA ILE A 328 -11.03 10.80 6.02
C ILE A 328 -12.22 10.47 5.11
N GLN A 329 -12.96 11.49 4.69
CA GLN A 329 -14.12 11.36 3.77
C GLN A 329 -14.23 12.55 2.82
#